data_a1beda64c938d17d21309ee69487cdbb
#
_entry.id   a1beda64c938d17d21309ee69487cdbb
#
_cell.length_a   1.000
_cell.length_b   1.000
_cell.length_c   1.000
_cell.angle_alpha   90.00
_cell.angle_beta   90.00
_cell.angle_gamma   90.00
#
_symmetry.space_group_name_H-M   'P 1'
#
loop_
_entity.id
_entity.type
_entity.pdbx_description
1 polymer ?
#
loop_
_entity_poly.entity_id
_entity_poly.type
_entity_poly.pdbx_seq_one_letter_code
_entity_poly.pdbx_strand_id
1 'polypeptide(L)'
;MYKRQVVDSVSSEKGLEKDVIFVAMELAIASASQRHFHEDAQLIVEVDRESGEFITKRQWEVLDENDEEFHRESYISPSESSMEIGELYFEQVDNVEFGRIETQAARQVMLQKVREAEKELIVSKFRSSDNNLVSGFVKRVTRDNIIVDLGQDAEAILPRDQILPGEIFKINDRVRAVLPVSYTHLTLPTKVYV
;
A
#
# COMPACT_ATOMS: atom_id res chain seq x y z
N MET A 1 23.80 -5.42 -8.80
CA MET A 1 24.39 -4.38 -7.92
C MET A 1 23.57 -3.10 -7.86
N TYR A 2 23.19 -2.51 -8.98
CA TYR A 2 22.46 -1.23 -9.01
C TYR A 2 21.06 -1.28 -8.32
N LYS A 3 20.29 -2.35 -8.52
CA LYS A 3 18.93 -2.50 -7.96
C LYS A 3 18.93 -2.48 -6.42
N ARG A 4 19.89 -3.15 -5.78
CA ARG A 4 20.02 -3.17 -4.32
C ARG A 4 20.36 -1.78 -3.74
N GLN A 5 21.24 -1.02 -4.39
CA GLN A 5 21.58 0.33 -3.97
C GLN A 5 20.36 1.26 -3.99
N VAL A 6 19.45 1.09 -4.97
CA VAL A 6 18.20 1.86 -5.03
C VAL A 6 17.30 1.52 -3.85
N VAL A 7 17.15 0.23 -3.51
CA VAL A 7 16.36 -0.20 -2.33
C VAL A 7 16.96 0.36 -1.04
N ASP A 8 18.29 0.27 -0.88
CA ASP A 8 18.98 0.80 0.30
C ASP A 8 18.81 2.33 0.43
N SER A 9 18.88 3.05 -0.68
CA SER A 9 18.67 4.50 -0.70
C SER A 9 17.23 4.88 -0.31
N VAL A 10 16.23 4.22 -0.91
CA VAL A 10 14.81 4.47 -0.61
C VAL A 10 14.49 4.10 0.84
N SER A 11 15.00 2.97 1.32
CA SER A 11 14.84 2.54 2.72
C SER A 11 15.38 3.59 3.71
N SER A 12 16.59 4.08 3.45
CA SER A 12 17.23 5.10 4.30
C SER A 12 16.53 6.46 4.22
N GLU A 13 16.07 6.87 3.04
CA GLU A 13 15.39 8.16 2.81
C GLU A 13 13.98 8.17 3.44
N LYS A 14 13.26 7.06 3.33
CA LYS A 14 11.85 6.95 3.73
C LYS A 14 11.64 6.31 5.11
N GLY A 15 12.70 5.77 5.71
CA GLY A 15 12.64 5.10 7.00
C GLY A 15 11.80 3.82 7.00
N LEU A 16 11.64 3.20 5.82
CA LEU A 16 10.92 1.96 5.63
C LEU A 16 11.86 0.75 5.71
N GLU A 17 11.34 -0.37 6.14
CA GLU A 17 12.06 -1.64 6.09
C GLU A 17 12.29 -2.06 4.62
N LYS A 18 13.44 -2.65 4.34
CA LYS A 18 13.82 -3.06 2.96
C LYS A 18 12.81 -4.05 2.38
N ASP A 19 12.27 -4.94 3.20
CA ASP A 19 11.28 -5.94 2.77
C ASP A 19 10.01 -5.29 2.24
N VAL A 20 9.55 -4.19 2.83
CA VAL A 20 8.39 -3.42 2.34
C VAL A 20 8.64 -2.88 0.93
N ILE A 21 9.87 -2.42 0.66
CA ILE A 21 10.25 -1.91 -0.65
C ILE A 21 10.34 -3.04 -1.68
N PHE A 22 10.86 -4.21 -1.28
CA PHE A 22 10.88 -5.38 -2.15
C PHE A 22 9.46 -5.84 -2.50
N VAL A 23 8.56 -5.93 -1.53
CA VAL A 23 7.15 -6.25 -1.78
C VAL A 23 6.51 -5.23 -2.73
N ALA A 24 6.80 -3.93 -2.57
CA ALA A 24 6.33 -2.90 -3.48
C ALA A 24 6.87 -3.10 -4.92
N MET A 25 8.13 -3.54 -5.05
CA MET A 25 8.72 -3.88 -6.35
C MET A 25 8.06 -5.11 -6.97
N GLU A 26 7.84 -6.16 -6.19
CA GLU A 26 7.19 -7.40 -6.63
C GLU A 26 5.79 -7.11 -7.18
N LEU A 27 4.99 -6.35 -6.44
CA LEU A 27 3.66 -5.92 -6.87
C LEU A 27 3.69 -5.04 -8.12
N ALA A 28 4.68 -4.14 -8.22
CA ALA A 28 4.83 -3.27 -9.39
C ALA A 28 5.19 -4.07 -10.65
N ILE A 29 6.09 -5.04 -10.54
CA ILE A 29 6.49 -5.91 -11.64
C ILE A 29 5.31 -6.83 -12.04
N ALA A 30 4.61 -7.42 -11.06
CA ALA A 30 3.43 -8.25 -11.31
C ALA A 30 2.35 -7.46 -12.07
N SER A 31 2.03 -6.25 -11.62
CA SER A 31 1.07 -5.37 -12.28
C SER A 31 1.49 -4.96 -13.71
N ALA A 32 2.78 -4.76 -13.95
CA ALA A 32 3.29 -4.48 -15.29
C ALA A 32 3.23 -5.72 -16.19
N SER A 33 3.55 -6.90 -15.64
CA SER A 33 3.49 -8.18 -16.36
C SER A 33 2.07 -8.56 -16.73
N GLN A 34 1.08 -8.18 -15.92
CA GLN A 34 -0.35 -8.51 -16.13
C GLN A 34 -0.86 -8.14 -17.53
N ARG A 35 -0.31 -7.08 -18.14
CA ARG A 35 -0.70 -6.63 -19.48
C ARG A 35 -0.37 -7.61 -20.60
N HIS A 36 0.53 -8.56 -20.35
CA HIS A 36 0.94 -9.60 -21.30
C HIS A 36 0.17 -10.91 -21.10
N PHE A 37 -0.67 -10.97 -20.07
CA PHE A 37 -1.51 -12.12 -19.75
C PHE A 37 -2.98 -11.71 -19.80
N HIS A 38 -3.88 -12.68 -19.70
CA HIS A 38 -5.30 -12.42 -19.59
C HIS A 38 -5.63 -11.62 -18.33
N GLU A 39 -6.68 -10.79 -18.34
CA GLU A 39 -7.04 -9.90 -17.22
C GLU A 39 -7.30 -10.69 -15.93
N ASP A 40 -7.86 -11.89 -16.04
CA ASP A 40 -8.18 -12.77 -14.92
C ASP A 40 -7.00 -13.63 -14.43
N ALA A 41 -5.87 -13.63 -15.15
CA ALA A 41 -4.68 -14.37 -14.73
C ALA A 41 -4.07 -13.73 -13.47
N GLN A 42 -3.80 -14.52 -12.45
CA GLN A 42 -3.13 -14.03 -11.25
C GLN A 42 -1.62 -14.25 -11.36
N LEU A 43 -0.86 -13.18 -11.26
CA LEU A 43 0.61 -13.21 -11.32
C LEU A 43 1.22 -12.84 -9.98
N ILE A 44 2.20 -13.62 -9.58
CA ILE A 44 3.06 -13.36 -8.42
C ILE A 44 4.49 -13.23 -8.92
N VAL A 45 5.17 -12.22 -8.42
CA VAL A 45 6.59 -12.00 -8.71
C VAL A 45 7.36 -12.09 -7.41
N GLU A 46 8.41 -12.86 -7.40
CA GLU A 46 9.34 -12.97 -6.29
C GLU A 46 10.69 -12.38 -6.72
N VAL A 47 11.18 -11.41 -5.97
CA VAL A 47 12.47 -10.77 -6.19
C VAL A 47 13.50 -11.34 -5.21
N ASP A 48 14.58 -11.85 -5.73
CA ASP A 48 15.71 -12.27 -4.90
C ASP A 48 16.36 -11.07 -4.21
N ARG A 49 16.43 -11.11 -2.90
CA ARG A 49 16.91 -10.01 -2.05
C ARG A 49 18.41 -9.72 -2.22
N GLU A 50 19.18 -10.71 -2.69
CA GLU A 50 20.63 -10.60 -2.86
C GLU A 50 21.01 -10.19 -4.27
N SER A 51 20.52 -10.90 -5.29
CA SER A 51 20.84 -10.64 -6.70
C SER A 51 19.99 -9.52 -7.30
N GLY A 52 18.75 -9.33 -6.81
CA GLY A 52 17.75 -8.47 -7.40
C GLY A 52 17.16 -9.03 -8.70
N GLU A 53 17.40 -10.30 -9.00
CA GLU A 53 16.71 -11.01 -10.07
C GLU A 53 15.29 -11.34 -9.63
N PHE A 54 14.38 -11.51 -10.59
CA PHE A 54 13.01 -11.85 -10.27
C PHE A 54 12.53 -13.02 -11.10
N ILE A 55 11.63 -13.78 -10.53
CA ILE A 55 10.89 -14.86 -11.19
C ILE A 55 9.42 -14.52 -11.16
N THR A 56 8.74 -14.78 -12.27
CA THR A 56 7.29 -14.61 -12.38
C THR A 56 6.62 -15.98 -12.30
N LYS A 57 5.63 -16.09 -11.42
CA LYS A 57 4.79 -17.27 -11.26
C LYS A 57 3.35 -16.90 -11.59
N ARG A 58 2.66 -17.75 -12.32
CA ARG A 58 1.22 -17.69 -12.46
C ARG A 58 0.59 -18.54 -11.38
N GLN A 59 -0.46 -17.99 -10.77
CA GLN A 59 -1.22 -18.65 -9.71
C GLN A 59 -2.58 -19.06 -10.23
N TRP A 60 -3.04 -20.23 -9.86
CA TRP A 60 -4.42 -20.71 -10.03
C TRP A 60 -4.93 -21.21 -8.69
N GLU A 61 -6.21 -21.10 -8.50
CA GLU A 61 -6.91 -21.80 -7.43
C GLU A 61 -7.46 -23.12 -7.98
N VAL A 62 -7.33 -24.19 -7.21
CA VAL A 62 -7.83 -25.51 -7.62
C VAL A 62 -9.33 -25.56 -7.38
N LEU A 63 -10.12 -25.70 -8.44
CA LEU A 63 -11.57 -25.76 -8.40
C LEU A 63 -12.07 -26.94 -9.23
N ASP A 64 -13.27 -27.48 -8.89
CA ASP A 64 -13.89 -28.54 -9.68
C ASP A 64 -14.29 -28.01 -11.07
N GLU A 65 -14.00 -28.78 -12.12
CA GLU A 65 -14.34 -28.41 -13.50
C GLU A 65 -15.87 -28.27 -13.75
N ASN A 66 -16.69 -28.84 -12.87
CA ASN A 66 -18.14 -28.77 -12.96
C ASN A 66 -18.72 -27.55 -12.22
N ASP A 67 -17.89 -26.76 -11.56
CA ASP A 67 -18.34 -25.55 -10.87
C ASP A 67 -18.69 -24.46 -11.89
N GLU A 68 -19.78 -23.73 -11.64
CA GLU A 68 -20.26 -22.66 -12.53
C GLU A 68 -19.26 -21.48 -12.63
N GLU A 69 -18.40 -21.30 -11.60
CA GLU A 69 -17.38 -20.26 -11.56
C GLU A 69 -16.07 -20.70 -12.21
N PHE A 70 -15.96 -21.97 -12.65
CA PHE A 70 -14.72 -22.47 -13.25
C PHE A 70 -14.41 -21.80 -14.59
N HIS A 71 -13.26 -21.10 -14.63
CA HIS A 71 -12.67 -20.59 -15.88
C HIS A 71 -11.15 -20.75 -15.84
N ARG A 72 -10.58 -21.26 -16.90
CA ARG A 72 -9.16 -21.69 -17.00
C ARG A 72 -8.14 -20.59 -16.76
N GLU A 73 -8.55 -19.34 -16.78
CA GLU A 73 -7.62 -18.23 -16.55
C GLU A 73 -7.27 -18.06 -15.07
N SER A 74 -8.19 -18.38 -14.16
CA SER A 74 -8.02 -18.25 -12.72
C SER A 74 -8.01 -19.58 -11.98
N TYR A 75 -8.63 -20.62 -12.57
CA TYR A 75 -8.81 -21.92 -11.92
C TYR A 75 -8.15 -23.06 -12.71
N ILE A 76 -7.70 -24.06 -11.99
CA ILE A 76 -7.14 -25.31 -12.52
C ILE A 76 -7.85 -26.49 -11.87
N SER A 77 -8.02 -27.58 -12.64
CA SER A 77 -8.67 -28.75 -12.09
C SER A 77 -7.76 -29.59 -11.19
N PRO A 78 -8.32 -30.34 -10.23
CA PRO A 78 -7.55 -31.27 -9.40
C PRO A 78 -6.82 -32.33 -10.21
N SER A 79 -7.36 -32.70 -11.38
CA SER A 79 -6.75 -33.68 -12.28
C SER A 79 -5.47 -33.16 -12.95
N GLU A 80 -5.38 -31.87 -13.20
CA GLU A 80 -4.21 -31.23 -13.84
C GLU A 80 -3.16 -30.81 -12.80
N SER A 81 -3.59 -30.30 -11.63
CA SER A 81 -2.68 -29.82 -10.57
C SER A 81 -2.19 -30.92 -9.64
N SER A 82 -2.91 -32.05 -9.53
CA SER A 82 -2.70 -33.09 -8.52
C SER A 82 -2.81 -32.58 -7.07
N MET A 83 -3.57 -31.53 -6.85
CA MET A 83 -3.78 -30.85 -5.57
C MET A 83 -5.26 -30.95 -5.16
N GLU A 84 -5.56 -30.63 -3.90
CA GLU A 84 -6.94 -30.63 -3.38
C GLU A 84 -7.67 -29.32 -3.75
N ILE A 85 -9.01 -29.41 -3.83
CA ILE A 85 -9.86 -28.24 -4.13
C ILE A 85 -9.65 -27.16 -3.06
N GLY A 86 -9.46 -25.92 -3.48
CA GLY A 86 -9.18 -24.77 -2.63
C GLY A 86 -7.67 -24.52 -2.36
N GLU A 87 -6.79 -25.39 -2.86
CA GLU A 87 -5.34 -25.13 -2.81
C GLU A 87 -4.91 -24.20 -3.94
N LEU A 88 -3.74 -23.57 -3.78
CA LEU A 88 -3.15 -22.69 -4.78
C LEU A 88 -2.05 -23.42 -5.54
N TYR A 89 -2.21 -23.50 -6.85
CA TYR A 89 -1.22 -24.05 -7.76
C TYR A 89 -0.38 -22.93 -8.38
N PHE A 90 0.94 -23.12 -8.42
CA PHE A 90 1.89 -22.14 -8.96
C PHE A 90 2.71 -22.75 -10.06
N GLU A 91 2.82 -22.05 -11.17
CA GLU A 91 3.70 -22.41 -12.28
C GLU A 91 4.61 -21.25 -12.63
N GLN A 92 5.90 -21.51 -12.78
CA GLN A 92 6.82 -20.47 -13.21
C GLN A 92 6.61 -20.21 -14.69
N VAL A 93 6.47 -18.95 -15.04
CA VAL A 93 6.36 -18.45 -16.41
C VAL A 93 7.59 -17.64 -16.79
N ASP A 94 7.82 -17.51 -18.10
CA ASP A 94 8.92 -16.70 -18.58
C ASP A 94 8.74 -15.24 -18.19
N ASN A 95 9.82 -14.62 -17.74
CA ASN A 95 9.83 -13.21 -17.42
C ASN A 95 9.59 -12.38 -18.69
N VAL A 96 8.65 -11.47 -18.60
CA VAL A 96 8.31 -10.56 -19.72
C VAL A 96 9.36 -9.45 -19.82
N GLU A 97 9.78 -9.15 -21.04
CA GLU A 97 10.60 -7.96 -21.30
C GLU A 97 9.71 -6.71 -21.26
N PHE A 98 10.04 -5.78 -20.38
CA PHE A 98 9.27 -4.54 -20.22
C PHE A 98 9.68 -3.48 -21.21
N GLY A 99 8.72 -2.97 -21.96
CA GLY A 99 8.86 -1.76 -22.75
C GLY A 99 8.86 -0.49 -21.88
N ARG A 100 8.82 0.66 -22.54
CA ARG A 100 8.82 1.96 -21.87
C ARG A 100 7.56 2.20 -21.05
N ILE A 101 6.41 1.78 -21.58
CA ILE A 101 5.08 2.02 -20.97
C ILE A 101 4.93 1.17 -19.70
N GLU A 102 5.32 -0.11 -19.79
CA GLU A 102 5.27 -1.06 -18.67
C GLU A 102 6.21 -0.62 -17.54
N THR A 103 7.41 -0.15 -17.90
CA THR A 103 8.38 0.39 -16.93
C THR A 103 7.84 1.64 -16.21
N GLN A 104 7.14 2.52 -16.91
CA GLN A 104 6.51 3.69 -16.29
C GLN A 104 5.34 3.29 -15.38
N ALA A 105 4.52 2.34 -15.82
CA ALA A 105 3.43 1.81 -14.99
C ALA A 105 3.95 1.14 -13.70
N ALA A 106 4.95 0.28 -13.82
CA ALA A 106 5.60 -0.34 -12.66
C ALA A 106 6.14 0.71 -11.68
N ARG A 107 6.83 1.75 -12.19
CA ARG A 107 7.32 2.85 -11.35
C ARG A 107 6.19 3.57 -10.61
N GLN A 108 5.06 3.80 -11.26
CA GLN A 108 3.91 4.45 -10.64
C GLN A 108 3.30 3.60 -9.51
N VAL A 109 3.12 2.29 -9.75
CA VAL A 109 2.62 1.34 -8.74
C VAL A 109 3.58 1.25 -7.55
N MET A 110 4.89 1.15 -7.82
CA MET A 110 5.91 1.13 -6.76
C MET A 110 5.84 2.39 -5.90
N LEU A 111 5.81 3.58 -6.51
CA LEU A 111 5.72 4.84 -5.77
C LEU A 111 4.43 4.94 -4.95
N GLN A 112 3.32 4.42 -5.46
CA GLN A 112 2.07 4.37 -4.73
C GLN A 112 2.18 3.46 -3.49
N LYS A 113 2.75 2.24 -3.65
CA LYS A 113 2.92 1.29 -2.55
C LYS A 113 3.89 1.79 -1.48
N VAL A 114 4.97 2.43 -1.87
CA VAL A 114 5.89 3.09 -0.93
C VAL A 114 5.17 4.18 -0.12
N ARG A 115 4.35 5.02 -0.77
CA ARG A 115 3.56 6.05 -0.06
C ARG A 115 2.50 5.45 0.88
N GLU A 116 1.87 4.34 0.50
CA GLU A 116 0.94 3.62 1.37
C GLU A 116 1.66 3.11 2.63
N ALA A 117 2.82 2.49 2.45
CA ALA A 117 3.64 2.00 3.55
C ALA A 117 4.17 3.12 4.47
N GLU A 118 4.57 4.28 3.92
CA GLU A 118 4.93 5.47 4.70
C GLU A 118 3.75 5.93 5.59
N LYS A 119 2.56 5.97 5.04
CA LYS A 119 1.35 6.33 5.79
C LYS A 119 1.06 5.34 6.91
N GLU A 120 1.16 4.04 6.64
CA GLU A 120 0.97 3.01 7.66
C GLU A 120 2.00 3.12 8.79
N LEU A 121 3.26 3.40 8.44
CA LEU A 121 4.32 3.62 9.43
C LEU A 121 4.00 4.83 10.33
N ILE A 122 3.53 5.94 9.74
CA ILE A 122 3.13 7.13 10.49
C ILE A 122 1.96 6.79 11.43
N VAL A 123 0.91 6.15 10.90
CA VAL A 123 -0.27 5.75 11.69
C VAL A 123 0.13 4.81 12.84
N SER A 124 1.01 3.84 12.58
CA SER A 124 1.48 2.90 13.62
C SER A 124 2.24 3.60 14.75
N LYS A 125 3.06 4.60 14.43
CA LYS A 125 3.76 5.42 15.42
C LYS A 125 2.80 6.18 16.33
N PHE A 126 1.71 6.73 15.78
CA PHE A 126 0.70 7.41 16.59
C PHE A 126 -0.17 6.43 17.40
N ARG A 127 -0.41 5.21 16.89
CA ARG A 127 -1.15 4.17 17.62
C ARG A 127 -0.38 3.63 18.83
N SER A 128 0.93 3.47 18.71
CA SER A 128 1.79 2.97 19.79
C SER A 128 2.07 4.02 20.88
N SER A 129 1.69 5.27 20.65
CA SER A 129 1.78 6.32 21.64
C SER A 129 0.61 6.20 22.63
N ASP A 130 0.90 5.95 23.90
CA ASP A 130 -0.12 5.90 24.99
C ASP A 130 -0.89 7.22 25.17
N ASN A 131 -0.43 8.28 24.53
CA ASN A 131 -0.99 9.61 24.65
C ASN A 131 -1.71 9.99 23.37
N ASN A 132 -3.01 9.77 23.33
CA ASN A 132 -3.87 10.13 22.19
C ASN A 132 -3.94 11.65 21.92
N LEU A 133 -3.29 12.47 22.77
CA LEU A 133 -3.24 13.91 22.61
C LEU A 133 -2.14 14.33 21.64
N VAL A 134 -2.53 14.89 20.51
CA VAL A 134 -1.61 15.41 19.50
C VAL A 134 -1.68 16.94 19.44
N SER A 135 -0.56 17.56 19.10
CA SER A 135 -0.51 18.99 18.83
C SER A 135 0.13 19.26 17.49
N GLY A 136 -0.44 20.20 16.73
CA GLY A 136 0.06 20.56 15.42
C GLY A 136 -0.28 21.99 15.05
N PHE A 137 0.07 22.38 13.83
CA PHE A 137 -0.24 23.69 13.27
C PHE A 137 -1.23 23.57 12.10
N VAL A 138 -2.17 24.50 12.01
CA VAL A 138 -3.11 24.54 10.91
C VAL A 138 -2.38 24.83 9.61
N LYS A 139 -2.37 23.87 8.70
CA LYS A 139 -1.77 23.99 7.37
C LYS A 139 -2.75 24.60 6.37
N ARG A 140 -4.01 24.18 6.43
CA ARG A 140 -5.05 24.64 5.51
C ARG A 140 -6.43 24.57 6.16
N VAL A 141 -7.24 25.56 5.87
CA VAL A 141 -8.66 25.61 6.28
C VAL A 141 -9.52 25.47 5.03
N THR A 142 -10.38 24.47 5.00
CA THR A 142 -11.38 24.26 3.96
C THR A 142 -12.78 24.52 4.50
N ARG A 143 -13.80 24.40 3.65
CA ARG A 143 -15.19 24.63 4.06
C ARG A 143 -15.65 23.63 5.14
N ASP A 144 -15.24 22.38 5.01
CA ASP A 144 -15.74 21.27 5.82
C ASP A 144 -14.71 20.77 6.84
N ASN A 145 -13.42 20.99 6.57
CA ASN A 145 -12.33 20.42 7.36
C ASN A 145 -11.18 21.42 7.55
N ILE A 146 -10.43 21.20 8.61
CA ILE A 146 -9.14 21.85 8.88
C ILE A 146 -8.04 20.80 8.76
N ILE A 147 -7.01 21.07 7.98
CA ILE A 147 -5.83 20.19 7.87
C ILE A 147 -4.77 20.72 8.83
N VAL A 148 -4.38 19.85 9.76
CA VAL A 148 -3.40 20.13 10.80
C VAL A 148 -2.12 19.35 10.49
N ASP A 149 -1.00 20.03 10.43
CA ASP A 149 0.32 19.43 10.32
C ASP A 149 0.81 19.03 11.71
N LEU A 150 1.04 17.74 11.91
CA LEU A 150 1.53 17.17 13.15
C LEU A 150 3.07 17.07 13.18
N GLY A 151 3.74 17.47 12.10
CA GLY A 151 5.18 17.26 11.89
C GLY A 151 5.51 15.84 11.36
N GLN A 152 6.75 15.64 10.93
CA GLN A 152 7.22 14.37 10.36
C GLN A 152 6.37 13.86 9.18
N ASP A 153 5.93 14.77 8.30
CA ASP A 153 5.05 14.49 7.15
C ASP A 153 3.67 13.89 7.51
N ALA A 154 3.27 13.98 8.78
CA ALA A 154 1.98 13.56 9.26
C ALA A 154 0.96 14.70 9.20
N GLU A 155 -0.16 14.47 8.53
CA GLU A 155 -1.27 15.41 8.47
C GLU A 155 -2.52 14.79 9.10
N ALA A 156 -3.21 15.55 9.95
CA ALA A 156 -4.50 15.18 10.52
C ALA A 156 -5.62 16.03 9.92
N ILE A 157 -6.78 15.41 9.76
CA ILE A 157 -8.00 16.10 9.33
C ILE A 157 -8.87 16.35 10.57
N LEU A 158 -9.15 17.62 10.85
CA LEU A 158 -10.08 18.05 11.89
C LEU A 158 -11.38 18.49 11.22
N PRO A 159 -12.46 17.68 11.30
CA PRO A 159 -13.77 18.07 10.79
C PRO A 159 -14.34 19.25 11.59
N ARG A 160 -15.06 20.14 10.93
CA ARG A 160 -15.61 21.34 11.60
C ARG A 160 -16.69 21.03 12.63
N ASP A 161 -17.40 19.94 12.50
CA ASP A 161 -18.39 19.46 13.47
C ASP A 161 -17.76 18.97 14.79
N GLN A 162 -16.45 18.76 14.79
CA GLN A 162 -15.67 18.35 15.95
C GLN A 162 -14.98 19.53 16.65
N ILE A 163 -15.13 20.75 16.15
CA ILE A 163 -14.57 21.98 16.72
C ILE A 163 -15.51 22.50 17.81
N LEU A 164 -14.94 23.03 18.89
CA LEU A 164 -15.72 23.63 19.96
C LEU A 164 -16.50 24.88 19.44
N PRO A 165 -17.75 25.05 19.85
CA PRO A 165 -18.53 26.22 19.46
C PRO A 165 -17.84 27.54 19.85
N GLY A 166 -17.60 28.37 18.87
CA GLY A 166 -16.96 29.68 19.05
C GLY A 166 -15.46 29.71 18.73
N GLU A 167 -14.83 28.57 18.46
CA GLU A 167 -13.43 28.54 18.01
C GLU A 167 -13.33 28.77 16.49
N ILE A 168 -12.40 29.63 16.11
CA ILE A 168 -12.08 29.92 14.70
C ILE A 168 -10.60 29.76 14.53
N PHE A 169 -10.20 28.79 13.70
CA PHE A 169 -8.81 28.53 13.39
C PHE A 169 -8.38 29.21 12.10
N LYS A 170 -7.19 29.80 12.13
CA LYS A 170 -6.48 30.38 10.98
C LYS A 170 -5.27 29.54 10.64
N ILE A 171 -4.73 29.72 9.44
CA ILE A 171 -3.47 29.11 9.01
C ILE A 171 -2.36 29.52 10.01
N ASN A 172 -1.54 28.55 10.40
CA ASN A 172 -0.47 28.61 11.41
C ASN A 172 -0.96 28.69 12.88
N ASP A 173 -2.25 28.61 13.17
CA ASP A 173 -2.70 28.48 14.55
C ASP A 173 -2.28 27.11 15.11
N ARG A 174 -1.95 27.07 16.39
CA ARG A 174 -1.61 25.83 17.09
C ARG A 174 -2.89 25.15 17.58
N VAL A 175 -3.06 23.90 17.22
CA VAL A 175 -4.20 23.07 17.61
C VAL A 175 -3.70 21.94 18.50
N ARG A 176 -4.46 21.63 19.55
CA ARG A 176 -4.34 20.40 20.34
C ARG A 176 -5.62 19.60 20.16
N ALA A 177 -5.47 18.33 19.86
CA ALA A 177 -6.60 17.45 19.58
C ALA A 177 -6.34 16.05 20.09
N VAL A 178 -7.39 15.34 20.44
CA VAL A 178 -7.32 13.91 20.73
C VAL A 178 -7.51 13.17 19.43
N LEU A 179 -6.57 12.27 19.13
CA LEU A 179 -6.65 11.36 17.99
C LEU A 179 -7.48 10.15 18.40
N PRO A 180 -8.75 10.01 17.99
CA PRO A 180 -9.47 8.76 18.22
C PRO A 180 -8.79 7.67 17.38
N VAL A 181 -8.59 6.49 17.96
CA VAL A 181 -7.99 5.35 17.26
C VAL A 181 -8.80 5.08 15.99
N SER A 182 -8.20 5.38 14.84
CA SER A 182 -8.84 5.19 13.54
C SER A 182 -8.67 3.75 13.08
N TYR A 183 -9.78 3.13 12.72
CA TYR A 183 -9.79 1.93 11.90
C TYR A 183 -9.50 2.32 10.44
N THR A 184 -8.55 1.66 9.82
CA THR A 184 -8.28 1.51 8.38
C THR A 184 -9.08 2.40 7.43
N HIS A 185 -8.35 3.21 6.68
CA HIS A 185 -8.64 4.13 5.59
C HIS A 185 -8.82 5.61 5.96
N LEU A 186 -7.68 6.32 5.88
CA LEU A 186 -7.48 7.68 5.34
C LEU A 186 -8.39 8.85 5.79
N THR A 187 -9.24 8.70 6.78
CA THR A 187 -9.89 9.81 7.44
C THR A 187 -9.83 9.62 8.94
N LEU A 188 -9.01 10.43 9.60
CA LEU A 188 -8.95 10.49 11.05
C LEU A 188 -10.11 11.38 11.54
N PRO A 189 -11.23 10.85 12.08
CA PRO A 189 -12.11 11.69 12.83
C PRO A 189 -11.41 12.08 14.14
N THR A 190 -11.09 13.33 14.28
CA THR A 190 -10.40 13.88 15.45
C THR A 190 -11.44 14.53 16.33
N LYS A 191 -11.64 14.03 17.56
CA LYS A 191 -12.40 14.77 18.57
C LYS A 191 -11.47 15.70 19.31
N VAL A 192 -11.74 16.98 19.27
CA VAL A 192 -11.02 18.01 20.03
C VAL A 192 -11.61 18.07 21.43
N TYR A 193 -10.75 17.90 22.44
CA TYR A 193 -11.01 18.30 23.81
C TYR A 193 -9.98 19.36 24.17
N VAL A 194 -10.42 20.54 24.53
CA VAL A 194 -9.56 21.61 25.08
C VAL A 194 -9.42 21.41 26.58
#